data_b9d5e5b676b34115ab42070aab335649
#
_entry.id   b9d5e5b676b34115ab42070aab335649
#
_cell.length_a   1.000
_cell.length_b   1.000
_cell.length_c   1.000
_cell.angle_alpha   90.00
_cell.angle_beta   90.00
_cell.angle_gamma   90.00
#
_symmetry.space_group_name_H-M   'P 1'
#
loop_
_entity.id
_entity.type
_entity.pdbx_description
1 polymer ?
#
loop_
_entity_poly.entity_id
_entity_poly.type
_entity_poly.pdbx_seq_one_letter_code
_entity_poly.pdbx_strand_id
1 'polypeptide(L)'
;MSRTIVASLLALLMVSIAPTANAAEIRELETGVLFGGLHGMANQTIVANSTLEDLPAIAEDYTATWCGNCVKVGDALETVAENISMEIYAVHRNIYETQDPLGNENVDARFRDRYDIYAPEFKPPVAGINGKYALRGSNPVGDSLESDFADLATQPRNLGEGLVTMAWTPAGENSGTVVWSINQSNDAVYNVSVWMVETVAYYPDGTNNQIYYHHIVREIIDVGTVTDVGLSSGTKQITYADAYDDDDLEVHIMFHEYIEKPEEQGDTQPESDTEDTPFLSMPLTILALLAVALRRHD
;
A
#
# COMPACT_ATOMS: atom_id res chain seq x y z
N MET A 1 29.28 -51.59 11.01
CA MET A 1 28.10 -50.84 10.53
C MET A 1 28.03 -50.95 9.03
N SER A 2 26.97 -51.52 8.48
CA SER A 2 26.86 -51.92 7.08
C SER A 2 26.70 -50.65 6.19
N ARG A 3 27.33 -50.67 5.00
CA ARG A 3 27.23 -49.59 3.96
C ARG A 3 25.78 -49.22 3.60
N THR A 4 24.84 -50.10 3.83
CA THR A 4 23.40 -49.93 3.65
C THR A 4 22.75 -48.94 4.62
N ILE A 5 23.22 -48.84 5.85
CA ILE A 5 22.72 -47.92 6.89
C ILE A 5 23.13 -46.48 6.60
N VAL A 6 24.35 -46.26 6.05
CA VAL A 6 24.85 -44.94 5.68
C VAL A 6 24.08 -44.39 4.46
N ALA A 7 23.74 -45.23 3.47
CA ALA A 7 22.99 -44.83 2.31
C ALA A 7 21.53 -44.42 2.66
N SER A 8 20.90 -45.14 3.62
CA SER A 8 19.56 -44.78 4.10
C SER A 8 19.50 -43.51 4.93
N LEU A 9 20.57 -43.18 5.70
CA LEU A 9 20.65 -41.92 6.43
C LEU A 9 20.90 -40.72 5.50
N LEU A 10 21.69 -40.89 4.41
CA LEU A 10 21.88 -39.83 3.41
C LEU A 10 20.61 -39.57 2.60
N ALA A 11 19.81 -40.61 2.29
CA ALA A 11 18.52 -40.44 1.59
C ALA A 11 17.46 -39.71 2.44
N LEU A 12 17.51 -39.83 3.77
CA LEU A 12 16.58 -39.14 4.68
C LEU A 12 16.93 -37.65 4.87
N LEU A 13 18.17 -37.23 4.59
CA LEU A 13 18.59 -35.81 4.68
C LEU A 13 18.26 -35.00 3.42
N MET A 14 17.83 -35.62 2.33
CA MET A 14 17.53 -34.95 1.07
C MET A 14 16.03 -34.60 0.89
N VAL A 15 15.18 -34.81 1.89
CA VAL A 15 13.70 -34.67 1.75
C VAL A 15 13.16 -33.38 2.37
N SER A 16 13.95 -32.37 2.65
CA SER A 16 13.37 -31.15 3.26
C SER A 16 13.94 -29.81 2.80
N ILE A 17 14.15 -29.66 1.51
CA ILE A 17 14.19 -28.33 0.89
C ILE A 17 13.18 -28.32 -0.25
N ALA A 18 11.90 -28.52 0.08
CA ALA A 18 10.87 -27.95 -0.74
C ALA A 18 10.98 -26.44 -0.57
N PRO A 19 11.07 -25.64 -1.67
CA PRO A 19 10.90 -24.21 -1.53
C PRO A 19 9.53 -24.04 -0.87
N THR A 20 9.49 -23.43 0.30
CA THR A 20 8.25 -22.94 0.87
C THR A 20 7.72 -21.97 -0.17
N ALA A 21 6.70 -22.35 -0.92
CA ALA A 21 5.89 -21.38 -1.64
C ALA A 21 5.61 -20.29 -0.62
N ASN A 22 5.90 -19.02 -0.98
CA ASN A 22 5.59 -17.90 -0.10
C ASN A 22 4.12 -18.03 0.26
N ALA A 23 3.84 -18.48 1.48
CA ALA A 23 2.47 -18.53 1.96
C ALA A 23 1.95 -17.10 1.90
N ALA A 24 0.71 -16.93 1.48
CA ALA A 24 0.04 -15.66 1.59
C ALA A 24 0.10 -15.20 3.06
N GLU A 25 0.28 -13.91 3.28
CA GLU A 25 0.42 -13.33 4.61
C GLU A 25 -0.60 -12.19 4.75
N ILE A 26 -1.41 -12.26 5.79
CA ILE A 26 -2.20 -11.13 6.25
C ILE A 26 -1.43 -10.47 7.38
N ARG A 27 -1.14 -9.17 7.22
CA ARG A 27 -0.52 -8.34 8.25
C ARG A 27 -1.51 -7.29 8.72
N GLU A 28 -1.67 -7.18 10.03
CA GLU A 28 -2.28 -6.00 10.65
C GLU A 28 -1.19 -4.96 10.89
N LEU A 29 -1.48 -3.72 10.51
CA LEU A 29 -0.54 -2.60 10.53
C LEU A 29 -0.96 -1.56 11.56
N GLU A 30 0.01 -0.91 12.17
CA GLU A 30 -0.19 0.21 13.09
C GLU A 30 -0.24 1.55 12.34
N THR A 31 -1.00 1.61 11.25
CA THR A 31 -1.05 2.77 10.33
C THR A 31 -2.33 3.60 10.44
N GLY A 32 -3.20 3.27 11.37
CA GLY A 32 -4.49 3.91 11.51
C GLY A 32 -5.51 3.50 10.43
N VAL A 33 -6.75 3.90 10.61
CA VAL A 33 -7.84 3.54 9.72
C VAL A 33 -7.89 4.47 8.50
N LEU A 34 -8.23 3.92 7.33
CA LEU A 34 -8.62 4.64 6.13
C LEU A 34 -10.10 4.42 5.89
N PHE A 35 -10.87 5.49 5.74
CA PHE A 35 -12.30 5.46 5.51
C PHE A 35 -12.76 6.65 4.68
N GLY A 36 -14.00 6.63 4.18
CA GLY A 36 -14.58 7.66 3.32
C GLY A 36 -15.33 7.03 2.16
N GLY A 37 -14.95 7.37 0.92
CA GLY A 37 -15.55 6.78 -0.27
C GLY A 37 -16.86 7.45 -0.73
N LEU A 38 -17.25 8.61 -0.16
CA LEU A 38 -18.29 9.45 -0.78
C LEU A 38 -17.71 10.03 -2.06
N HIS A 39 -18.40 9.85 -3.18
CA HIS A 39 -17.86 10.19 -4.49
C HIS A 39 -18.92 10.62 -5.52
N GLY A 40 -18.44 10.99 -6.69
CA GLY A 40 -19.20 11.21 -7.90
C GLY A 40 -18.34 11.79 -9.02
N MET A 41 -18.92 11.97 -10.20
CA MET A 41 -18.22 12.42 -11.40
C MET A 41 -17.61 13.82 -11.21
N ALA A 42 -16.33 13.98 -11.53
CA ALA A 42 -15.60 15.22 -11.33
C ALA A 42 -16.13 16.39 -12.20
N ASN A 43 -16.79 16.09 -13.32
CA ASN A 43 -17.40 17.08 -14.20
C ASN A 43 -18.85 17.48 -13.80
N GLN A 44 -19.36 16.97 -12.65
CA GLN A 44 -20.70 17.24 -12.14
C GLN A 44 -20.67 17.84 -10.75
N THR A 45 -21.70 18.62 -10.40
CA THR A 45 -21.88 19.07 -9.01
C THR A 45 -22.45 17.93 -8.17
N ILE A 46 -21.80 17.65 -7.03
CA ILE A 46 -22.13 16.54 -6.15
C ILE A 46 -22.45 17.06 -4.77
N VAL A 47 -23.42 16.44 -4.10
CA VAL A 47 -23.63 16.52 -2.67
C VAL A 47 -23.93 15.11 -2.16
N ALA A 48 -23.06 14.59 -1.32
CA ALA A 48 -23.17 13.26 -0.74
C ALA A 48 -22.98 13.31 0.78
N ASN A 49 -23.60 12.39 1.50
CA ASN A 49 -23.41 12.24 2.93
C ASN A 49 -23.64 10.78 3.35
N SER A 50 -23.03 10.38 4.46
CA SER A 50 -23.22 9.07 5.09
C SER A 50 -22.94 9.15 6.58
N THR A 51 -23.57 8.29 7.37
CA THR A 51 -23.09 8.06 8.74
C THR A 51 -21.73 7.38 8.69
N LEU A 52 -20.93 7.52 9.77
CA LEU A 52 -19.63 6.84 9.84
C LEU A 52 -19.78 5.31 9.82
N GLU A 53 -20.87 4.79 10.34
CA GLU A 53 -21.18 3.35 10.36
C GLU A 53 -21.49 2.81 8.96
N ASP A 54 -22.22 3.58 8.14
CA ASP A 54 -22.70 3.17 6.80
C ASP A 54 -21.65 3.40 5.70
N LEU A 55 -20.51 4.03 6.00
CA LEU A 55 -19.44 4.19 5.00
C LEU A 55 -18.95 2.83 4.49
N PRO A 56 -18.61 2.70 3.21
CA PRO A 56 -18.07 1.48 2.65
C PRO A 56 -16.74 1.09 3.30
N ALA A 57 -16.41 -0.19 3.26
CA ALA A 57 -15.03 -0.63 3.46
C ALA A 57 -14.16 -0.10 2.31
N ILE A 58 -12.89 0.13 2.57
CA ILE A 58 -11.93 0.62 1.56
C ILE A 58 -10.97 -0.50 1.22
N ALA A 59 -10.90 -0.86 -0.05
CA ALA A 59 -9.91 -1.78 -0.59
C ALA A 59 -8.96 -1.03 -1.53
N GLU A 60 -7.65 -1.12 -1.28
CA GLU A 60 -6.61 -0.61 -2.15
C GLU A 60 -5.90 -1.80 -2.81
N ASP A 61 -6.02 -1.94 -4.12
CA ASP A 61 -5.39 -3.01 -4.91
C ASP A 61 -4.08 -2.52 -5.54
N TYR A 62 -2.94 -2.91 -4.98
CA TYR A 62 -1.63 -2.62 -5.57
C TYR A 62 -1.35 -3.57 -6.72
N THR A 63 -1.38 -3.02 -7.93
CA THR A 63 -1.46 -3.77 -9.17
C THR A 63 -0.47 -3.28 -10.24
N ALA A 64 -0.46 -3.92 -11.40
CA ALA A 64 0.24 -3.47 -12.60
C ALA A 64 -0.32 -4.16 -13.87
N THR A 65 -0.26 -3.48 -15.00
CA THR A 65 -0.78 -3.95 -16.30
C THR A 65 -0.09 -5.22 -16.83
N TRP A 66 1.03 -5.61 -16.26
CA TRP A 66 1.77 -6.85 -16.58
C TRP A 66 1.58 -7.96 -15.51
N CYS A 67 0.87 -7.69 -14.43
CA CYS A 67 0.77 -8.59 -13.28
C CYS A 67 -0.39 -9.58 -13.45
N GLY A 68 -0.13 -10.78 -13.98
CA GLY A 68 -1.17 -11.81 -14.14
C GLY A 68 -1.79 -12.33 -12.82
N ASN A 69 -1.07 -12.26 -11.69
CA ASN A 69 -1.60 -12.64 -10.39
C ASN A 69 -2.51 -11.54 -9.79
N CYS A 70 -2.33 -10.28 -10.20
CA CYS A 70 -3.16 -9.17 -9.75
C CYS A 70 -4.59 -9.31 -10.25
N VAL A 71 -4.79 -9.88 -11.44
CA VAL A 71 -6.14 -10.16 -11.98
C VAL A 71 -6.98 -10.99 -11.01
N LYS A 72 -6.39 -12.01 -10.39
CA LYS A 72 -7.10 -12.85 -9.40
C LYS A 72 -7.48 -12.08 -8.14
N VAL A 73 -6.63 -11.15 -7.73
CA VAL A 73 -6.88 -10.29 -6.54
C VAL A 73 -7.99 -9.30 -6.86
N GLY A 74 -7.91 -8.61 -8.01
CA GLY A 74 -8.95 -7.70 -8.48
C GLY A 74 -10.30 -8.40 -8.61
N ASP A 75 -10.37 -9.56 -9.31
CA ASP A 75 -11.61 -10.35 -9.48
C ASP A 75 -12.22 -10.75 -8.12
N ALA A 76 -11.39 -11.11 -7.14
CA ALA A 76 -11.86 -11.47 -5.81
C ALA A 76 -12.40 -10.24 -5.04
N LEU A 77 -11.74 -9.08 -5.14
CA LEU A 77 -12.21 -7.82 -4.54
C LEU A 77 -13.54 -7.39 -5.16
N GLU A 78 -13.69 -7.43 -6.48
CA GLU A 78 -14.94 -7.14 -7.18
C GLU A 78 -16.07 -8.08 -6.72
N THR A 79 -15.79 -9.38 -6.61
CA THR A 79 -16.77 -10.36 -6.11
C THR A 79 -17.23 -10.03 -4.69
N VAL A 80 -16.32 -9.56 -3.84
CA VAL A 80 -16.67 -9.13 -2.46
C VAL A 80 -17.50 -7.86 -2.50
N ALA A 81 -17.15 -6.88 -3.32
CA ALA A 81 -17.86 -5.61 -3.46
C ALA A 81 -19.31 -5.78 -3.98
N GLU A 82 -19.59 -6.84 -4.74
CA GLU A 82 -20.98 -7.18 -5.13
C GLU A 82 -21.88 -7.58 -3.94
N ASN A 83 -21.28 -8.02 -2.82
CA ASN A 83 -22.01 -8.61 -1.69
C ASN A 83 -21.95 -7.77 -0.40
N ILE A 84 -20.96 -6.90 -0.27
CA ILE A 84 -20.79 -5.99 0.88
C ILE A 84 -20.48 -4.58 0.36
N SER A 85 -20.80 -3.57 1.16
CA SER A 85 -20.48 -2.19 0.82
C SER A 85 -18.97 -1.98 0.90
N MET A 86 -18.30 -1.93 -0.26
CA MET A 86 -16.86 -1.76 -0.38
C MET A 86 -16.52 -0.94 -1.64
N GLU A 87 -15.61 0.02 -1.49
CA GLU A 87 -15.02 0.78 -2.59
C GLU A 87 -13.61 0.24 -2.87
N ILE A 88 -13.32 0.02 -4.15
CA ILE A 88 -12.03 -0.48 -4.63
C ILE A 88 -11.24 0.65 -5.28
N TYR A 89 -9.95 0.70 -5.01
CA TYR A 89 -9.01 1.70 -5.51
C TYR A 89 -7.76 0.99 -6.06
N ALA A 90 -7.60 0.97 -7.38
CA ALA A 90 -6.44 0.38 -8.02
C ALA A 90 -5.26 1.35 -7.94
N VAL A 91 -4.21 0.93 -7.24
CA VAL A 91 -2.94 1.64 -7.13
C VAL A 91 -1.94 0.97 -8.05
N HIS A 92 -1.73 1.54 -9.23
CA HIS A 92 -0.77 1.03 -10.19
C HIS A 92 0.65 1.36 -9.77
N ARG A 93 1.53 0.34 -9.82
CA ARG A 93 2.94 0.47 -9.50
C ARG A 93 3.62 1.50 -10.39
N ASN A 94 4.44 2.38 -9.79
CA ASN A 94 5.25 3.36 -10.53
C ASN A 94 6.75 3.18 -10.29
N ILE A 95 7.17 2.77 -9.08
CA ILE A 95 8.60 2.64 -8.75
C ILE A 95 9.33 1.63 -9.65
N TYR A 96 10.38 2.10 -10.34
CA TYR A 96 11.15 1.32 -11.33
C TYR A 96 10.29 0.73 -12.44
N GLU A 97 9.17 1.39 -12.75
CA GLU A 97 8.22 0.92 -13.74
C GLU A 97 8.58 1.43 -15.15
N THR A 98 8.40 0.56 -16.14
CA THR A 98 8.66 0.87 -17.55
C THR A 98 7.59 0.35 -18.50
N GLN A 99 6.61 -0.40 -18.00
CA GLN A 99 5.59 -1.08 -18.81
C GLN A 99 4.17 -0.68 -18.44
N ASP A 100 3.95 -0.13 -17.23
CA ASP A 100 2.65 0.29 -16.76
C ASP A 100 2.54 1.83 -16.79
N PRO A 101 1.78 2.41 -17.72
CA PRO A 101 1.62 3.86 -17.81
C PRO A 101 0.56 4.42 -16.85
N LEU A 102 -0.18 3.56 -16.14
CA LEU A 102 -1.31 3.96 -15.30
C LEU A 102 -0.84 4.39 -13.89
N GLY A 103 0.40 4.08 -13.52
CA GLY A 103 0.97 4.40 -12.22
C GLY A 103 1.31 5.87 -12.04
N ASN A 104 1.11 6.37 -10.81
CA ASN A 104 1.51 7.71 -10.37
C ASN A 104 2.51 7.60 -9.21
N GLU A 105 3.59 8.39 -9.26
CA GLU A 105 4.69 8.32 -8.29
C GLU A 105 4.23 8.57 -6.85
N ASN A 106 3.41 9.59 -6.63
CA ASN A 106 2.95 9.97 -5.29
C ASN A 106 1.95 8.97 -4.73
N VAL A 107 1.06 8.43 -5.58
CA VAL A 107 0.08 7.41 -5.21
C VAL A 107 0.78 6.10 -4.84
N ASP A 108 1.73 5.65 -5.67
CA ASP A 108 2.56 4.46 -5.42
C ASP A 108 3.40 4.61 -4.15
N ALA A 109 4.08 5.76 -3.99
CA ALA A 109 4.90 6.02 -2.80
C ALA A 109 4.06 6.00 -1.52
N ARG A 110 2.89 6.66 -1.54
CA ARG A 110 1.96 6.69 -0.41
C ARG A 110 1.47 5.28 -0.05
N PHE A 111 1.10 4.46 -1.06
CA PHE A 111 0.67 3.09 -0.82
C PHE A 111 1.79 2.26 -0.16
N ARG A 112 2.99 2.32 -0.70
CA ARG A 112 4.14 1.57 -0.18
C ARG A 112 4.52 1.98 1.25
N ASP A 113 4.50 3.28 1.55
CA ASP A 113 4.76 3.78 2.90
C ASP A 113 3.69 3.32 3.90
N ARG A 114 2.41 3.37 3.49
CA ARG A 114 1.31 2.93 4.33
C ARG A 114 1.36 1.45 4.68
N TYR A 115 1.65 0.61 3.69
CA TYR A 115 1.60 -0.84 3.84
C TYR A 115 2.97 -1.49 4.08
N ASP A 116 3.98 -0.71 4.47
CA ASP A 116 5.36 -1.16 4.74
C ASP A 116 5.95 -2.01 3.61
N ILE A 117 5.76 -1.57 2.36
CA ILE A 117 6.28 -2.27 1.19
C ILE A 117 7.62 -1.66 0.79
N TYR A 118 8.72 -2.32 1.13
CA TYR A 118 10.08 -1.88 0.84
C TYR A 118 10.82 -2.86 -0.08
N ALA A 119 11.95 -2.43 -0.65
CA ALA A 119 12.79 -3.31 -1.46
C ALA A 119 13.27 -4.52 -0.63
N PRO A 120 13.29 -5.73 -1.21
CA PRO A 120 12.98 -6.11 -2.61
C PRO A 120 11.48 -6.40 -2.88
N GLU A 121 10.58 -6.10 -1.94
CA GLU A 121 9.18 -6.53 -1.95
C GLU A 121 8.24 -5.60 -2.73
N PHE A 122 8.76 -4.66 -3.52
CA PHE A 122 7.95 -3.74 -4.34
C PHE A 122 7.17 -4.42 -5.46
N LYS A 123 6.64 -5.63 -5.22
CA LYS A 123 5.94 -6.38 -6.26
C LYS A 123 4.47 -6.51 -5.95
N PRO A 124 3.58 -6.14 -6.91
CA PRO A 124 2.18 -6.50 -6.82
C PRO A 124 1.98 -8.02 -6.99
N PRO A 125 0.85 -8.60 -6.52
CA PRO A 125 -0.26 -7.92 -5.87
C PRO A 125 -0.07 -7.76 -4.36
N VAL A 126 -0.62 -6.67 -3.83
CA VAL A 126 -0.88 -6.47 -2.40
C VAL A 126 -2.23 -5.79 -2.26
N ALA A 127 -3.15 -6.40 -1.52
CA ALA A 127 -4.42 -5.76 -1.20
C ALA A 127 -4.36 -5.14 0.20
N GLY A 128 -4.65 -3.84 0.29
CA GLY A 128 -4.81 -3.11 1.54
C GLY A 128 -6.29 -2.97 1.89
N ILE A 129 -6.69 -3.31 3.11
CA ILE A 129 -8.09 -3.20 3.54
C ILE A 129 -8.23 -2.24 4.71
N ASN A 130 -9.11 -1.25 4.57
CA ASN A 130 -9.41 -0.20 5.54
C ASN A 130 -8.14 0.52 6.07
N GLY A 131 -7.05 0.47 5.31
CA GLY A 131 -5.75 1.03 5.68
C GLY A 131 -5.02 0.30 6.78
N LYS A 132 -5.60 -0.74 7.38
CA LYS A 132 -5.08 -1.48 8.54
C LYS A 132 -4.53 -2.85 8.20
N TYR A 133 -5.02 -3.48 7.17
CA TYR A 133 -4.67 -4.86 6.83
C TYR A 133 -4.01 -4.90 5.46
N ALA A 134 -2.95 -5.68 5.31
CA ALA A 134 -2.31 -5.97 4.04
C ALA A 134 -2.30 -7.49 3.79
N LEU A 135 -2.90 -7.93 2.69
CA LEU A 135 -2.76 -9.28 2.18
C LEU A 135 -1.75 -9.25 1.02
N ARG A 136 -0.65 -9.97 1.16
CA ARG A 136 0.41 -10.04 0.15
C ARG A 136 0.30 -11.31 -0.69
N GLY A 137 0.35 -11.14 -2.00
CA GLY A 137 0.27 -12.24 -2.96
C GLY A 137 -1.15 -12.54 -3.40
N SER A 138 -1.31 -13.59 -4.19
CA SER A 138 -2.57 -14.01 -4.83
C SER A 138 -3.06 -15.39 -4.38
N ASN A 139 -2.52 -15.90 -3.29
CA ASN A 139 -3.00 -17.14 -2.67
C ASN A 139 -3.82 -16.79 -1.44
N PRO A 140 -4.92 -17.47 -1.18
CA PRO A 140 -5.67 -17.25 0.06
C PRO A 140 -4.87 -17.73 1.28
N VAL A 141 -5.17 -17.13 2.44
CA VAL A 141 -4.75 -17.59 3.76
C VAL A 141 -5.80 -18.53 4.35
N GLY A 142 -7.08 -18.19 4.16
CA GLY A 142 -8.23 -19.04 4.50
C GLY A 142 -8.68 -19.92 3.34
N ASP A 143 -9.99 -20.04 3.19
CA ASP A 143 -10.61 -20.91 2.18
C ASP A 143 -10.51 -20.34 0.76
N SER A 144 -10.62 -19.01 0.61
CA SER A 144 -10.51 -18.29 -0.66
C SER A 144 -10.09 -16.83 -0.44
N LEU A 145 -9.63 -16.14 -1.50
CA LEU A 145 -9.34 -14.70 -1.45
C LEU A 145 -10.57 -13.88 -1.10
N GLU A 146 -11.73 -14.25 -1.64
CA GLU A 146 -13.00 -13.59 -1.36
C GLU A 146 -13.37 -13.69 0.11
N SER A 147 -13.18 -14.88 0.75
CA SER A 147 -13.41 -15.03 2.18
C SER A 147 -12.42 -14.20 3.01
N ASP A 148 -11.14 -14.19 2.64
CA ASP A 148 -10.13 -13.41 3.33
C ASP A 148 -10.46 -11.90 3.26
N PHE A 149 -10.82 -11.39 2.08
CA PHE A 149 -11.18 -9.97 1.90
C PHE A 149 -12.49 -9.60 2.60
N ALA A 150 -13.51 -10.45 2.54
CA ALA A 150 -14.77 -10.21 3.24
C ALA A 150 -14.57 -10.17 4.76
N ASP A 151 -13.77 -11.09 5.31
CA ASP A 151 -13.44 -11.13 6.73
C ASP A 151 -12.68 -9.85 7.16
N LEU A 152 -11.71 -9.37 6.36
CA LEU A 152 -10.97 -8.15 6.65
C LEU A 152 -11.83 -6.88 6.49
N ALA A 153 -12.68 -6.83 5.46
CA ALA A 153 -13.53 -5.68 5.19
C ALA A 153 -14.58 -5.46 6.28
N THR A 154 -15.04 -6.55 6.92
CA THR A 154 -16.03 -6.51 8.01
C THR A 154 -15.43 -6.34 9.40
N GLN A 155 -14.10 -6.25 9.54
CA GLN A 155 -13.47 -5.95 10.83
C GLN A 155 -13.90 -4.57 11.35
N PRO A 156 -14.11 -4.41 12.67
CA PRO A 156 -14.51 -3.15 13.26
C PRO A 156 -13.51 -2.02 12.97
N ARG A 157 -13.97 -0.92 12.41
CA ARG A 157 -13.16 0.28 12.13
C ARG A 157 -13.09 1.23 13.33
N ASN A 158 -14.01 1.10 14.31
CA ASN A 158 -14.09 1.91 15.53
C ASN A 158 -14.17 3.43 15.28
N LEU A 159 -14.86 3.85 14.21
CA LEU A 159 -14.98 5.26 13.82
C LEU A 159 -15.84 6.07 14.78
N GLY A 160 -16.59 5.42 15.67
CA GLY A 160 -17.57 6.08 16.54
C GLY A 160 -18.85 6.46 15.80
N GLU A 161 -19.69 7.24 16.47
CA GLU A 161 -20.89 7.80 15.85
C GLU A 161 -20.57 9.13 15.15
N GLY A 162 -21.25 9.41 14.04
CA GLY A 162 -21.07 10.67 13.34
C GLY A 162 -21.58 10.68 11.90
N LEU A 163 -21.35 11.79 11.23
CA LEU A 163 -21.78 12.05 9.86
C LEU A 163 -20.62 12.64 9.06
N VAL A 164 -20.44 12.15 7.85
CA VAL A 164 -19.55 12.75 6.85
C VAL A 164 -20.39 13.37 5.75
N THR A 165 -20.02 14.56 5.27
CA THR A 165 -20.59 15.18 4.09
C THR A 165 -19.50 15.59 3.12
N MET A 166 -19.81 15.53 1.83
CA MET A 166 -18.98 16.04 0.76
C MET A 166 -19.88 16.83 -0.21
N ALA A 167 -19.43 18.00 -0.63
CA ALA A 167 -19.96 18.70 -1.80
C ALA A 167 -18.79 19.02 -2.74
N TRP A 168 -19.03 18.81 -4.03
CA TRP A 168 -18.08 19.13 -5.08
C TRP A 168 -18.74 20.04 -6.11
N THR A 169 -18.01 21.04 -6.56
CA THR A 169 -18.43 21.94 -7.64
C THR A 169 -17.29 22.09 -8.62
N PRO A 170 -17.42 21.59 -9.87
CA PRO A 170 -16.41 21.79 -10.90
C PRO A 170 -16.26 23.28 -11.24
N ALA A 171 -15.03 23.74 -11.51
CA ALA A 171 -14.70 25.17 -11.72
C ALA A 171 -13.93 25.40 -13.03
N GLY A 172 -14.07 24.52 -14.01
CA GLY A 172 -13.38 24.55 -15.30
C GLY A 172 -12.71 23.22 -15.61
N GLU A 173 -11.79 23.23 -16.55
CA GLU A 173 -11.04 22.04 -16.94
C GLU A 173 -10.10 21.64 -15.79
N ASN A 174 -10.22 20.39 -15.36
CA ASN A 174 -9.38 19.78 -14.31
C ASN A 174 -9.28 20.61 -13.02
N SER A 175 -10.37 21.23 -12.62
CA SER A 175 -10.41 22.00 -11.39
C SER A 175 -11.80 22.01 -10.77
N GLY A 176 -11.85 22.20 -9.45
CA GLY A 176 -13.10 22.30 -8.72
C GLY A 176 -12.89 22.67 -7.27
N THR A 177 -14.01 22.88 -6.59
CA THR A 177 -14.00 23.19 -5.16
C THR A 177 -14.66 22.04 -4.40
N VAL A 178 -13.92 21.46 -3.47
CA VAL A 178 -14.45 20.51 -2.49
C VAL A 178 -14.81 21.26 -1.20
N VAL A 179 -15.99 20.93 -0.68
CA VAL A 179 -16.41 21.27 0.69
C VAL A 179 -16.69 19.98 1.41
N TRP A 180 -16.08 19.80 2.57
CA TRP A 180 -16.27 18.60 3.37
C TRP A 180 -16.59 18.94 4.81
N SER A 181 -17.28 18.05 5.49
CA SER A 181 -17.41 18.08 6.94
C SER A 181 -17.48 16.66 7.51
N ILE A 182 -17.01 16.54 8.74
CA ILE A 182 -17.17 15.34 9.57
C ILE A 182 -17.61 15.79 10.96
N ASN A 183 -18.60 15.10 11.50
CA ASN A 183 -18.97 15.22 12.91
C ASN A 183 -18.59 13.90 13.58
N GLN A 184 -17.56 13.91 14.43
CA GLN A 184 -17.00 12.71 15.06
C GLN A 184 -17.17 12.74 16.59
N SER A 185 -17.33 11.56 17.18
CA SER A 185 -17.49 11.40 18.63
C SER A 185 -16.20 10.96 19.34
N ASN A 186 -15.15 10.61 18.61
CA ASN A 186 -13.83 10.24 19.14
C ASN A 186 -12.83 11.39 19.00
N ASP A 187 -11.65 11.26 19.57
CA ASP A 187 -10.55 12.24 19.56
C ASP A 187 -9.44 11.89 18.53
N ALA A 188 -9.74 11.00 17.60
CA ALA A 188 -8.78 10.64 16.55
C ALA A 188 -8.51 11.83 15.61
N VAL A 189 -7.27 11.94 15.19
CA VAL A 189 -6.80 12.93 14.20
C VAL A 189 -6.85 12.32 12.83
N TYR A 190 -7.44 13.03 11.85
CA TYR A 190 -7.50 12.56 10.47
C TYR A 190 -6.90 13.56 9.50
N ASN A 191 -6.08 13.08 8.59
CA ASN A 191 -5.78 13.79 7.35
C ASN A 191 -6.94 13.58 6.37
N VAL A 192 -7.37 14.66 5.73
CA VAL A 192 -8.48 14.63 4.76
C VAL A 192 -7.92 14.86 3.37
N SER A 193 -8.21 13.95 2.45
CA SER A 193 -7.75 14.03 1.08
C SER A 193 -8.89 13.81 0.08
N VAL A 194 -8.72 14.36 -1.10
CA VAL A 194 -9.49 14.02 -2.29
C VAL A 194 -8.65 13.07 -3.13
N TRP A 195 -9.27 11.98 -3.54
CA TRP A 195 -8.69 11.06 -4.51
C TRP A 195 -9.41 11.24 -5.84
N MET A 196 -8.65 11.50 -6.88
CA MET A 196 -9.12 11.51 -8.25
C MET A 196 -8.99 10.10 -8.79
N VAL A 197 -10.12 9.50 -9.13
CA VAL A 197 -10.20 8.08 -9.53
C VAL A 197 -10.77 8.02 -10.95
N GLU A 198 -10.02 7.42 -11.86
CA GLU A 198 -10.48 7.10 -13.20
C GLU A 198 -11.28 5.80 -13.16
N THR A 199 -12.53 5.84 -13.65
CA THR A 199 -13.43 4.69 -13.53
C THR A 199 -12.98 3.53 -14.38
N VAL A 200 -12.47 3.81 -15.59
CA VAL A 200 -11.93 2.81 -16.49
C VAL A 200 -10.92 3.40 -17.47
N ALA A 201 -9.75 2.81 -17.57
CA ALA A 201 -8.76 3.12 -18.62
C ALA A 201 -8.67 1.97 -19.63
N TYR A 202 -8.62 2.32 -20.93
CA TYR A 202 -8.36 1.36 -22.00
C TYR A 202 -6.87 1.31 -22.32
N TYR A 203 -6.21 0.20 -21.96
CA TYR A 203 -4.81 -0.03 -22.25
C TYR A 203 -4.58 -1.45 -22.79
N PRO A 204 -4.59 -1.64 -24.12
CA PRO A 204 -4.50 -2.96 -24.75
C PRO A 204 -3.09 -3.55 -24.76
N ASP A 205 -2.05 -2.76 -24.45
CA ASP A 205 -0.64 -3.21 -24.48
C ASP A 205 -0.22 -3.89 -23.16
N GLY A 206 -1.15 -4.02 -22.19
CA GLY A 206 -0.95 -4.79 -20.99
C GLY A 206 -0.69 -6.27 -21.27
N THR A 207 0.13 -6.93 -20.43
CA THR A 207 0.51 -8.34 -20.65
C THR A 207 -0.14 -9.30 -19.65
N ASN A 208 -1.07 -8.82 -18.83
CA ASN A 208 -1.86 -9.62 -17.88
C ASN A 208 -3.18 -10.18 -18.46
N ASN A 209 -3.43 -10.01 -19.76
CA ASN A 209 -4.64 -10.35 -20.51
C ASN A 209 -5.87 -9.48 -20.21
N GLN A 210 -5.71 -8.37 -19.52
CA GLN A 210 -6.74 -7.32 -19.42
C GLN A 210 -6.44 -6.22 -20.43
N ILE A 211 -7.50 -5.54 -20.88
CA ILE A 211 -7.42 -4.36 -21.76
C ILE A 211 -8.17 -3.18 -21.17
N TYR A 212 -8.98 -3.40 -20.13
CA TYR A 212 -9.67 -2.39 -19.35
C TYR A 212 -9.22 -2.52 -17.90
N TYR A 213 -8.89 -1.39 -17.30
CA TYR A 213 -8.40 -1.28 -15.92
C TYR A 213 -9.35 -0.33 -15.18
N HIS A 214 -9.85 -0.74 -14.03
CA HIS A 214 -10.92 -0.03 -13.32
C HIS A 214 -10.40 0.62 -12.02
N HIS A 215 -11.09 1.68 -11.58
CA HIS A 215 -10.92 2.34 -10.28
C HIS A 215 -9.50 2.86 -10.02
N ILE A 216 -8.83 3.39 -11.05
CA ILE A 216 -7.42 3.78 -11.00
C ILE A 216 -7.26 5.08 -10.23
N VAL A 217 -6.50 5.08 -9.15
CA VAL A 217 -6.16 6.30 -8.42
C VAL A 217 -5.13 7.10 -9.21
N ARG A 218 -5.58 8.22 -9.82
CA ARG A 218 -4.74 9.10 -10.63
C ARG A 218 -3.97 10.10 -9.79
N GLU A 219 -4.59 10.61 -8.71
CA GLU A 219 -3.99 11.61 -7.86
C GLU A 219 -4.62 11.60 -6.46
N ILE A 220 -3.83 11.97 -5.45
CA ILE A 220 -4.27 12.16 -4.07
C ILE A 220 -3.89 13.57 -3.64
N ILE A 221 -4.86 14.37 -3.24
CA ILE A 221 -4.69 15.80 -2.92
C ILE A 221 -5.16 16.04 -1.49
N ASP A 222 -4.25 16.50 -0.61
CA ASP A 222 -4.62 16.87 0.75
C ASP A 222 -5.54 18.08 0.75
N VAL A 223 -6.64 18.02 1.50
CA VAL A 223 -7.64 19.10 1.57
C VAL A 223 -7.94 19.57 2.99
N GLY A 224 -7.27 19.01 4.00
CA GLY A 224 -7.37 19.47 5.37
C GLY A 224 -7.03 18.42 6.41
N THR A 225 -7.28 18.76 7.66
CA THR A 225 -7.09 17.89 8.83
C THR A 225 -8.25 18.05 9.78
N VAL A 226 -8.53 17.00 10.55
CA VAL A 226 -9.49 16.97 11.64
C VAL A 226 -8.70 16.69 12.91
N THR A 227 -8.81 17.59 13.91
CA THR A 227 -8.05 17.51 15.15
C THR A 227 -8.93 17.50 16.40
N ASP A 228 -10.22 17.80 16.25
CA ASP A 228 -11.12 18.03 17.36
C ASP A 228 -12.34 17.10 17.31
N VAL A 229 -12.84 16.74 18.47
CA VAL A 229 -14.14 16.08 18.63
C VAL A 229 -15.26 17.03 18.19
N GLY A 230 -16.30 16.50 17.59
CA GLY A 230 -17.44 17.26 17.10
C GLY A 230 -17.33 17.59 15.61
N LEU A 231 -17.88 18.74 15.22
CA LEU A 231 -17.95 19.13 13.81
C LEU A 231 -16.66 19.81 13.35
N SER A 232 -15.97 19.18 12.41
CA SER A 232 -14.87 19.76 11.64
C SER A 232 -15.28 19.91 10.19
N SER A 233 -14.77 20.92 9.50
CA SER A 233 -15.07 21.14 8.08
C SER A 233 -13.96 21.87 7.37
N GLY A 234 -13.91 21.72 6.05
CA GLY A 234 -12.95 22.42 5.20
C GLY A 234 -13.52 22.73 3.82
N THR A 235 -12.87 23.69 3.17
CA THR A 235 -13.14 24.07 1.77
C THR A 235 -11.82 24.29 1.07
N LYS A 236 -11.63 23.65 -0.08
CA LYS A 236 -10.43 23.85 -0.88
C LYS A 236 -10.76 23.83 -2.38
N GLN A 237 -10.22 24.79 -3.10
CA GLN A 237 -10.14 24.73 -4.55
C GLN A 237 -8.92 23.91 -4.93
N ILE A 238 -9.09 22.94 -5.82
CA ILE A 238 -8.02 22.05 -6.29
C ILE A 238 -7.97 22.04 -7.81
N THR A 239 -6.81 21.72 -8.33
CA THR A 239 -6.56 21.31 -9.70
C THR A 239 -6.06 19.88 -9.66
N TYR A 240 -6.35 19.09 -10.68
CA TYR A 240 -6.00 17.68 -10.73
C TYR A 240 -5.51 17.27 -12.11
N ALA A 241 -4.83 16.12 -12.19
CA ALA A 241 -4.33 15.56 -13.44
C ALA A 241 -5.46 15.04 -14.33
N ASP A 242 -5.20 15.01 -15.65
CA ASP A 242 -6.10 14.34 -16.61
C ASP A 242 -6.27 12.84 -16.29
N ALA A 243 -7.40 12.29 -16.76
CA ALA A 243 -7.54 10.85 -16.92
C ALA A 243 -6.48 10.31 -17.89
N TYR A 244 -6.23 9.00 -17.89
CA TYR A 244 -5.36 8.37 -18.87
C TYR A 244 -5.94 8.44 -20.29
N ASP A 245 -7.22 8.13 -20.39
CA ASP A 245 -8.04 8.32 -21.58
C ASP A 245 -9.38 8.95 -21.16
N ASP A 246 -10.32 9.16 -22.01
CA ASP A 246 -11.67 9.68 -21.79
C ASP A 246 -11.82 10.79 -20.69
N ASP A 247 -13.05 11.15 -20.28
CA ASP A 247 -13.38 12.14 -19.24
C ASP A 247 -14.28 11.49 -18.18
N ASP A 248 -13.73 10.48 -17.51
CA ASP A 248 -14.47 9.63 -16.58
C ASP A 248 -13.90 9.64 -15.15
N LEU A 249 -13.22 10.74 -14.78
CA LEU A 249 -12.73 10.94 -13.42
C LEU A 249 -13.87 11.12 -12.43
N GLU A 250 -13.73 10.46 -11.29
CA GLU A 250 -14.52 10.68 -10.09
C GLU A 250 -13.69 11.37 -9.01
N VAL A 251 -14.38 12.16 -8.18
CA VAL A 251 -13.81 12.79 -6.98
C VAL A 251 -14.32 12.06 -5.75
N HIS A 252 -13.41 11.51 -4.94
CA HIS A 252 -13.71 10.77 -3.72
C HIS A 252 -13.14 11.49 -2.51
N ILE A 253 -13.90 11.59 -1.40
CA ILE A 253 -13.38 12.13 -0.13
C ILE A 253 -12.92 10.99 0.76
N MET A 254 -11.70 11.13 1.29
CA MET A 254 -11.05 10.12 2.12
C MET A 254 -10.53 10.73 3.41
N PHE A 255 -10.64 9.97 4.48
CA PHE A 255 -10.12 10.30 5.81
C PHE A 255 -9.12 9.23 6.23
N HIS A 256 -7.97 9.67 6.64
CA HIS A 256 -6.87 8.81 7.04
C HIS A 256 -6.46 9.14 8.47
N GLU A 257 -6.65 8.23 9.39
CA GLU A 257 -6.22 8.39 10.78
C GLU A 257 -4.71 8.57 10.85
N TYR A 258 -4.30 9.66 11.49
CA TYR A 258 -2.90 9.93 11.77
C TYR A 258 -2.51 9.25 13.07
N ILE A 259 -1.59 8.32 13.01
CA ILE A 259 -0.95 7.71 14.18
C ILE A 259 0.47 8.25 14.25
N GLU A 260 0.80 8.92 15.35
CA GLU A 260 2.16 9.37 15.60
C GLU A 260 3.06 8.13 15.74
N LYS A 261 3.97 7.92 14.79
CA LYS A 261 4.97 6.86 14.94
C LYS A 261 5.81 7.19 16.17
N PRO A 262 6.03 6.24 17.09
CA PRO A 262 6.97 6.45 18.18
C PRO A 262 8.30 6.92 17.58
N GLU A 263 8.88 8.01 18.10
CA GLU A 263 10.22 8.41 17.71
C GLU A 263 11.11 7.19 17.91
N GLU A 264 11.73 6.68 16.83
CA GLU A 264 12.80 5.72 16.96
C GLU A 264 13.79 6.34 17.94
N GLN A 265 13.84 5.80 19.16
CA GLN A 265 14.89 6.15 20.10
C GLN A 265 16.18 5.86 19.35
N GLY A 266 16.77 6.94 18.81
CA GLY A 266 18.03 6.83 18.10
C GLY A 266 18.95 6.02 18.97
N ASP A 267 19.46 4.91 18.42
CA ASP A 267 20.50 4.12 19.03
C ASP A 267 21.54 5.13 19.50
N THR A 268 21.48 5.49 20.77
CA THR A 268 22.60 6.15 21.44
C THR A 268 23.68 5.09 21.43
N GLN A 269 24.40 5.06 20.32
CA GLN A 269 25.67 4.37 20.26
C GLN A 269 26.42 4.78 21.52
N PRO A 270 26.75 3.85 22.42
CA PRO A 270 27.50 4.22 23.62
C PRO A 270 28.74 4.96 23.13
N GLU A 271 28.90 6.21 23.55
CA GLU A 271 30.15 6.94 23.39
C GLU A 271 31.26 5.98 23.82
N SER A 272 32.02 5.50 22.84
CA SER A 272 33.23 4.74 23.14
C SER A 272 34.17 5.71 23.86
N ASP A 273 34.25 5.56 25.16
CA ASP A 273 35.35 6.12 25.90
C ASP A 273 36.63 5.66 25.17
N THR A 274 37.20 6.59 24.42
CA THR A 274 38.53 6.42 23.85
C THR A 274 39.52 6.50 25.01
N GLU A 275 39.69 5.38 25.75
CA GLU A 275 40.90 5.19 26.47
C GLU A 275 42.03 5.14 25.44
N ASP A 276 42.95 6.11 25.54
CA ASP A 276 44.20 6.17 24.82
C ASP A 276 45.00 4.85 25.04
N THR A 277 44.82 3.87 24.15
CA THR A 277 45.73 2.72 24.08
C THR A 277 46.93 3.13 23.24
N PRO A 278 48.15 3.04 23.78
CA PRO A 278 49.36 3.41 23.04
C PRO A 278 49.55 2.48 21.84
N PHE A 279 49.78 3.09 20.69
CA PHE A 279 50.09 2.45 19.41
C PHE A 279 51.24 1.46 19.60
N LEU A 280 50.96 0.18 19.67
CA LEU A 280 51.97 -0.88 19.56
C LEU A 280 52.35 -1.00 18.07
N SER A 281 53.54 -0.54 17.74
CA SER A 281 54.14 -0.69 16.42
C SER A 281 54.24 -2.19 16.07
N MET A 282 53.52 -2.60 15.02
CA MET A 282 53.65 -3.92 14.40
C MET A 282 55.09 -4.11 13.89
N PRO A 283 55.77 -5.23 14.23
CA PRO A 283 57.11 -5.48 13.72
C PRO A 283 57.06 -5.78 12.20
N LEU A 284 58.05 -5.25 11.50
CA LEU A 284 58.29 -5.27 10.03
C LEU A 284 58.49 -6.70 9.45
N THR A 285 58.16 -7.76 10.12
CA THR A 285 58.39 -9.13 9.68
C THR A 285 57.31 -9.75 8.83
N ILE A 286 56.14 -9.11 8.63
CA ILE A 286 55.05 -9.66 7.81
C ILE A 286 55.16 -9.22 6.34
N LEU A 287 55.92 -8.18 6.00
CA LEU A 287 56.14 -7.75 4.62
C LEU A 287 57.11 -8.60 3.81
N ALA A 288 57.93 -9.44 4.46
CA ALA A 288 58.92 -10.27 3.77
C ALA A 288 58.36 -11.59 3.22
N LEU A 289 57.22 -12.07 3.68
CA LEU A 289 56.62 -13.34 3.24
C LEU A 289 55.72 -13.22 2.01
N LEU A 290 55.23 -12.02 1.67
CA LEU A 290 54.45 -11.80 0.44
C LEU A 290 55.34 -11.63 -0.81
N ALA A 291 56.61 -11.26 -0.70
CA ALA A 291 57.53 -11.08 -1.81
C ALA A 291 58.12 -12.39 -2.38
N VAL A 292 58.06 -13.51 -1.61
CA VAL A 292 58.57 -14.81 -2.04
C VAL A 292 57.53 -15.64 -2.82
N ALA A 293 56.25 -15.37 -2.59
CA ALA A 293 55.17 -16.11 -3.32
C ALA A 293 54.96 -15.65 -4.76
N LEU A 294 55.43 -14.45 -5.15
CA LEU A 294 55.25 -13.89 -6.51
C LEU A 294 56.44 -14.19 -7.47
N ARG A 295 57.49 -14.89 -7.01
CA ARG A 295 58.68 -15.25 -7.84
C ARG A 295 58.73 -16.69 -8.28
N ARG A 296 57.65 -17.45 -8.20
CA ARG A 296 57.59 -18.89 -8.59
C ARG A 296 56.60 -19.20 -9.71
N HIS A 297 56.25 -18.23 -10.50
CA HIS A 297 55.52 -18.44 -11.75
C HIS A 297 56.12 -17.53 -12.86
N ASP A 298 57.30 -17.93 -13.34
CA ASP A 298 57.82 -17.73 -14.67
C ASP A 298 58.49 -19.04 -15.13
#